data_3bc3f5bb5d3e5afb7dfc4d0de6dd85c2
#
_entry.id   3bc3f5bb5d3e5afb7dfc4d0de6dd85c2
#
_cell.length_a   1.000
_cell.length_b   1.000
_cell.length_c   1.000
_cell.angle_alpha   90.00
_cell.angle_beta   90.00
_cell.angle_gamma   90.00
#
_symmetry.space_group_name_H-M   'P 1'
#
loop_
_entity.id
_entity.type
_entity.pdbx_description
1 polymer ?
#
loop_
_entity_poly.entity_id
_entity_poly.type
_entity_poly.pdbx_seq_one_letter_code
_entity_poly.pdbx_strand_id
1 'polypeptide(L)'
;EALKSMDGSRLDVNADTRSIVGDNYNDMTEKYYGNGDCKGPGAFHGTHVAGIIAASRKNGIGIDGVADNVKIMSVRCVPDGDERDKDIANAIRYAVDNGAVILNMSFGKKYSPNKKVVDDAVKYAESKGVLLIHAAGNAADDIDEVVHYPCKKMENGKNASNFMDIGALSWKPGDEIAAPFSNYGKKTVDLFAPGVDIYSTIPTQQYKN
;
A
#
# COMPACT_ATOMS: atom_id res chain seq x y z
N GLU A 1 -27.54 1.11 -0.12
CA GLU A 1 -27.35 -0.31 0.24
C GLU A 1 -26.44 -0.39 1.47
N ALA A 2 -26.94 -1.00 2.55
CA ALA A 2 -26.17 -1.10 3.78
C ALA A 2 -25.00 -2.05 3.58
N LEU A 3 -23.79 -1.59 3.84
CA LEU A 3 -22.62 -2.42 3.96
C LEU A 3 -22.87 -3.51 5.01
N LYS A 4 -22.76 -4.76 4.62
CA LYS A 4 -22.82 -5.89 5.53
C LYS A 4 -21.37 -6.26 5.89
N SER A 5 -21.12 -6.52 7.16
CA SER A 5 -19.86 -7.14 7.56
C SER A 5 -19.78 -8.57 7.01
N MET A 6 -18.59 -9.14 6.97
CA MET A 6 -18.40 -10.52 6.49
C MET A 6 -19.14 -11.57 7.31
N ASP A 7 -19.54 -11.25 8.54
CA ASP A 7 -20.40 -12.11 9.39
C ASP A 7 -21.91 -11.87 9.19
N GLY A 8 -22.28 -10.98 8.26
CA GLY A 8 -23.67 -10.66 7.96
C GLY A 8 -24.32 -9.64 8.89
N SER A 9 -23.61 -9.11 9.88
CA SER A 9 -24.11 -8.00 10.72
C SER A 9 -24.13 -6.69 9.91
N ARG A 10 -25.07 -5.79 10.27
CA ARG A 10 -25.06 -4.42 9.72
C ARG A 10 -23.99 -3.63 10.43
N LEU A 11 -23.07 -3.05 9.67
CA LEU A 11 -22.18 -2.03 10.22
C LEU A 11 -23.01 -0.81 10.61
N ASP A 12 -22.80 -0.29 11.81
CA ASP A 12 -23.34 1.00 12.20
C ASP A 12 -22.60 2.09 11.42
N VAL A 13 -23.26 2.62 10.40
CA VAL A 13 -22.71 3.67 9.55
C VAL A 13 -22.45 4.99 10.30
N ASN A 14 -23.01 5.12 11.51
CA ASN A 14 -22.80 6.27 12.39
C ASN A 14 -21.73 6.02 13.45
N ALA A 15 -21.20 4.79 13.52
CA ALA A 15 -20.14 4.49 14.49
C ALA A 15 -18.89 5.34 14.21
N ASP A 16 -18.47 6.09 15.21
CA ASP A 16 -17.20 6.82 15.15
C ASP A 16 -16.04 5.84 15.32
N THR A 17 -15.67 5.21 14.20
CA THR A 17 -14.53 4.28 14.17
C THR A 17 -13.18 4.98 14.40
N ARG A 18 -13.14 6.31 14.29
CA ARG A 18 -11.89 7.08 14.49
C ARG A 18 -11.56 7.25 15.97
N SER A 19 -12.56 7.18 16.84
CA SER A 19 -12.35 7.20 18.31
C SER A 19 -11.46 6.04 18.78
N ILE A 20 -11.49 4.88 18.10
CA ILE A 20 -10.66 3.70 18.42
C ILE A 20 -9.16 4.03 18.32
N VAL A 21 -8.79 4.87 17.36
CA VAL A 21 -7.40 5.29 17.12
C VAL A 21 -7.10 6.67 17.69
N GLY A 22 -8.08 7.32 18.32
CA GLY A 22 -7.94 8.65 18.94
C GLY A 22 -7.73 9.78 17.92
N ASP A 23 -8.31 9.65 16.72
CA ASP A 23 -8.13 10.59 15.61
C ASP A 23 -9.31 11.54 15.48
N ASN A 24 -9.01 12.84 15.34
CA ASN A 24 -9.95 13.80 14.79
C ASN A 24 -9.75 13.90 13.26
N TYR A 25 -10.55 13.15 12.51
CA TYR A 25 -10.39 13.06 11.05
C TYR A 25 -10.54 14.41 10.32
N ASN A 26 -11.22 15.39 10.92
CA ASN A 26 -11.38 16.73 10.34
C ASN A 26 -10.14 17.60 10.50
N ASP A 27 -9.21 17.24 11.38
CA ASP A 27 -7.94 17.93 11.57
C ASP A 27 -6.83 17.24 10.78
N MET A 28 -6.56 17.72 9.57
CA MET A 28 -5.49 17.19 8.72
C MET A 28 -4.08 17.50 9.23
N THR A 29 -3.94 18.32 10.28
CA THR A 29 -2.63 18.66 10.87
C THR A 29 -2.24 17.71 11.98
N GLU A 30 -3.19 16.97 12.56
CA GLU A 30 -2.94 16.01 13.62
C GLU A 30 -2.10 14.82 13.10
N LYS A 31 -1.05 14.48 13.84
CA LYS A 31 -0.08 13.44 13.46
C LYS A 31 0.05 12.31 14.47
N TYR A 32 -0.40 12.55 15.71
CA TYR A 32 -0.17 11.65 16.84
C TYR A 32 -1.47 10.99 17.27
N TYR A 33 -1.84 9.92 16.55
CA TYR A 33 -2.96 9.05 16.87
C TYR A 33 -2.62 7.62 16.44
N GLY A 34 -3.50 6.68 16.71
CA GLY A 34 -3.28 5.27 16.43
C GLY A 34 -2.74 4.53 17.64
N ASN A 35 -2.31 3.32 17.44
CA ASN A 35 -1.78 2.45 18.47
C ASN A 35 -0.69 1.53 17.92
N GLY A 36 -0.09 0.68 18.76
CA GLY A 36 0.97 -0.26 18.39
C GLY A 36 0.47 -1.57 17.74
N ASP A 37 -0.82 -1.73 17.48
CA ASP A 37 -1.35 -2.93 16.83
C ASP A 37 -1.13 -2.89 15.32
N CYS A 38 0.03 -3.38 14.89
CA CYS A 38 0.34 -3.54 13.48
C CYS A 38 -0.15 -4.88 12.88
N LYS A 39 -0.69 -5.79 13.70
CA LYS A 39 -1.19 -7.09 13.21
C LYS A 39 -2.64 -7.00 12.76
N GLY A 40 -3.52 -6.57 13.63
CA GLY A 40 -4.96 -6.48 13.41
C GLY A 40 -5.60 -7.76 12.88
N PRO A 41 -6.90 -7.74 12.59
CA PRO A 41 -7.60 -8.92 12.08
C PRO A 41 -7.30 -9.24 10.61
N GLY A 42 -6.73 -8.35 9.82
CA GLY A 42 -6.51 -8.49 8.37
C GLY A 42 -5.04 -8.58 7.95
N ALA A 43 -4.19 -9.31 8.71
CA ALA A 43 -2.74 -9.35 8.47
C ALA A 43 -2.29 -10.14 7.21
N PHE A 44 -3.21 -10.76 6.46
CA PHE A 44 -2.86 -11.63 5.33
C PHE A 44 -2.03 -10.90 4.27
N HIS A 45 -2.55 -9.80 3.74
CA HIS A 45 -1.91 -9.08 2.64
C HIS A 45 -0.52 -8.54 3.01
N GLY A 46 -0.41 -7.85 4.17
CA GLY A 46 0.88 -7.33 4.63
C GLY A 46 1.91 -8.43 4.91
N THR A 47 1.49 -9.59 5.47
CA THR A 47 2.36 -10.74 5.71
C THR A 47 2.85 -11.34 4.40
N HIS A 48 1.98 -11.44 3.39
CA HIS A 48 2.33 -11.96 2.07
C HIS A 48 3.34 -11.06 1.37
N VAL A 49 3.10 -9.75 1.35
CA VAL A 49 4.03 -8.75 0.78
C VAL A 49 5.39 -8.78 1.50
N ALA A 50 5.39 -8.79 2.84
CA ALA A 50 6.62 -8.86 3.63
C ALA A 50 7.43 -10.13 3.34
N GLY A 51 6.75 -11.25 3.12
CA GLY A 51 7.39 -12.53 2.75
C GLY A 51 8.10 -12.46 1.42
N ILE A 52 7.49 -11.89 0.39
CA ILE A 52 8.12 -11.68 -0.91
C ILE A 52 9.43 -10.89 -0.74
N ILE A 53 9.38 -9.83 0.06
CA ILE A 53 10.54 -8.97 0.28
C ILE A 53 11.63 -9.71 1.07
N ALA A 54 11.29 -10.31 2.21
CA ALA A 54 12.26 -10.64 3.24
C ALA A 54 11.97 -11.93 4.03
N ALA A 55 11.27 -12.91 3.48
CA ALA A 55 11.16 -14.22 4.12
C ALA A 55 12.56 -14.79 4.40
N SER A 56 12.72 -15.40 5.58
CA SER A 56 14.01 -15.96 6.02
C SER A 56 14.51 -17.01 5.02
N ARG A 57 15.70 -16.80 4.51
CA ARG A 57 16.28 -17.62 3.45
C ARG A 57 17.01 -18.83 4.02
N LYS A 58 17.10 -19.89 3.21
CA LYS A 58 17.90 -21.11 3.50
C LYS A 58 17.54 -21.82 4.81
N ASN A 59 16.28 -21.71 5.24
CA ASN A 59 15.77 -22.37 6.42
C ASN A 59 14.98 -23.67 6.13
N GLY A 60 14.82 -24.02 4.84
CA GLY A 60 14.07 -25.19 4.39
C GLY A 60 12.54 -25.07 4.56
N ILE A 61 12.01 -23.87 4.81
CA ILE A 61 10.58 -23.63 5.06
C ILE A 61 10.07 -22.55 4.10
N GLY A 62 9.03 -22.88 3.34
CA GLY A 62 8.32 -21.93 2.49
C GLY A 62 9.17 -21.36 1.36
N ILE A 63 9.27 -20.03 1.31
CA ILE A 63 10.00 -19.29 0.28
C ILE A 63 11.24 -18.61 0.84
N ASP A 64 12.17 -18.30 -0.04
CA ASP A 64 13.25 -17.35 0.22
C ASP A 64 12.80 -15.94 -0.22
N GLY A 65 12.87 -14.97 0.67
CA GLY A 65 12.61 -13.57 0.31
C GLY A 65 13.63 -13.05 -0.70
N VAL A 66 13.25 -12.05 -1.48
CA VAL A 66 14.13 -11.48 -2.53
C VAL A 66 15.38 -10.84 -1.92
N ALA A 67 15.24 -10.20 -0.76
CA ALA A 67 16.31 -9.49 -0.07
C ALA A 67 16.79 -10.22 1.19
N ASP A 68 18.12 -10.33 1.37
CA ASP A 68 18.74 -11.05 2.49
C ASP A 68 18.86 -10.21 3.78
N ASN A 69 19.38 -9.00 3.66
CA ASN A 69 19.81 -8.18 4.80
C ASN A 69 18.93 -6.93 4.95
N VAL A 70 17.62 -7.14 4.99
CA VAL A 70 16.66 -6.05 5.19
C VAL A 70 15.86 -6.26 6.47
N LYS A 71 15.36 -5.16 7.02
CA LYS A 71 14.42 -5.15 8.14
C LYS A 71 13.07 -4.66 7.65
N ILE A 72 12.01 -5.31 8.07
CA ILE A 72 10.63 -4.90 7.76
C ILE A 72 10.12 -4.02 8.89
N MET A 73 9.63 -2.83 8.52
CA MET A 73 8.84 -1.97 9.38
C MET A 73 7.39 -2.05 8.93
N SER A 74 6.54 -2.67 9.74
CA SER A 74 5.10 -2.74 9.46
C SER A 74 4.41 -1.48 9.92
N VAL A 75 3.80 -0.74 8.99
CA VAL A 75 2.99 0.45 9.26
C VAL A 75 1.60 0.20 8.73
N ARG A 76 0.66 -0.12 9.62
CA ARG A 76 -0.72 -0.46 9.26
C ARG A 76 -1.53 0.83 9.09
N CYS A 77 -1.89 1.17 7.86
CA CYS A 77 -2.58 2.42 7.54
C CYS A 77 -3.78 2.25 6.58
N VAL A 78 -4.01 1.03 6.10
CA VAL A 78 -5.13 0.73 5.20
C VAL A 78 -6.19 -0.05 5.98
N PRO A 79 -7.43 0.46 6.08
CA PRO A 79 -8.55 -0.22 6.75
C PRO A 79 -9.15 -1.31 5.84
N ASP A 80 -10.23 -1.92 6.29
CA ASP A 80 -11.12 -2.68 5.42
C ASP A 80 -11.94 -1.67 4.59
N GLY A 81 -11.56 -1.49 3.33
CA GLY A 81 -12.05 -0.42 2.44
C GLY A 81 -10.93 0.52 1.99
N ASP A 82 -11.30 1.67 1.42
CA ASP A 82 -10.34 2.63 0.90
C ASP A 82 -9.53 3.31 2.01
N GLU A 83 -8.23 3.43 1.79
CA GLU A 83 -7.31 4.14 2.66
C GLU A 83 -7.64 5.64 2.74
N ARG A 84 -7.41 6.24 3.92
CA ARG A 84 -7.63 7.66 4.16
C ARG A 84 -6.36 8.46 3.89
N ASP A 85 -6.50 9.60 3.20
CA ASP A 85 -5.35 10.45 2.83
C ASP A 85 -4.52 10.87 4.03
N LYS A 86 -5.18 11.24 5.15
CA LYS A 86 -4.51 11.60 6.41
C LYS A 86 -3.65 10.45 6.95
N ASP A 87 -4.20 9.23 6.96
CA ASP A 87 -3.50 8.05 7.48
C ASP A 87 -2.29 7.70 6.60
N ILE A 88 -2.45 7.77 5.28
CA ILE A 88 -1.34 7.54 4.34
C ILE A 88 -0.24 8.58 4.51
N ALA A 89 -0.59 9.85 4.60
CA ALA A 89 0.38 10.92 4.80
C ALA A 89 1.17 10.75 6.10
N ASN A 90 0.49 10.40 7.20
CA ASN A 90 1.12 10.17 8.50
C ASN A 90 1.95 8.87 8.50
N ALA A 91 1.50 7.81 7.82
CA ALA A 91 2.26 6.57 7.67
C ALA A 91 3.58 6.79 6.91
N ILE A 92 3.55 7.56 5.82
CA ILE A 92 4.77 7.93 5.06
C ILE A 92 5.73 8.70 5.98
N ARG A 93 5.24 9.73 6.69
CA ARG A 93 6.09 10.52 7.61
C ARG A 93 6.67 9.67 8.73
N TYR A 94 5.83 8.86 9.37
CA TYR A 94 6.26 7.96 10.44
C TYR A 94 7.37 7.01 9.96
N ALA A 95 7.19 6.36 8.82
CA ALA A 95 8.20 5.45 8.28
C ALA A 95 9.53 6.16 8.00
N VAL A 96 9.48 7.35 7.38
CA VAL A 96 10.65 8.18 7.10
C VAL A 96 11.37 8.59 8.39
N ASP A 97 10.62 9.07 9.39
CA ASP A 97 11.17 9.53 10.67
C ASP A 97 11.80 8.39 11.48
N ASN A 98 11.34 7.16 11.26
CA ASN A 98 11.89 5.97 11.91
C ASN A 98 12.92 5.22 11.05
N GLY A 99 13.45 5.84 10.01
CA GLY A 99 14.62 5.38 9.26
C GLY A 99 14.32 4.39 8.13
N ALA A 100 13.08 4.31 7.65
CA ALA A 100 12.80 3.58 6.41
C ALA A 100 13.50 4.25 5.22
N VAL A 101 14.10 3.45 4.35
CA VAL A 101 14.79 3.93 3.13
C VAL A 101 13.98 3.63 1.87
N ILE A 102 13.06 2.64 1.95
CA ILE A 102 12.12 2.27 0.90
C ILE A 102 10.76 2.05 1.55
N LEU A 103 9.71 2.60 0.97
CA LEU A 103 8.32 2.34 1.36
C LEU A 103 7.64 1.53 0.25
N ASN A 104 7.15 0.34 0.58
CA ASN A 104 6.29 -0.43 -0.29
C ASN A 104 4.82 -0.09 -0.01
N MET A 105 4.11 0.39 -1.02
CA MET A 105 2.73 0.88 -0.94
C MET A 105 1.85 0.05 -1.87
N SER A 106 1.42 -1.14 -1.40
CA SER A 106 0.57 -2.06 -2.16
C SER A 106 -0.92 -1.78 -1.91
N PHE A 107 -1.35 -0.56 -2.16
CA PHE A 107 -2.72 -0.07 -2.03
C PHE A 107 -2.97 1.05 -3.04
N GLY A 108 -4.22 1.45 -3.19
CA GLY A 108 -4.56 2.58 -4.06
C GLY A 108 -6.07 2.74 -4.24
N LYS A 109 -6.49 3.94 -4.63
CA LYS A 109 -7.90 4.33 -4.80
C LYS A 109 -8.08 5.30 -5.95
N LYS A 110 -9.34 5.45 -6.40
CA LYS A 110 -9.69 6.34 -7.52
C LYS A 110 -10.00 7.78 -7.08
N TYR A 111 -10.12 8.05 -5.78
CA TYR A 111 -10.50 9.36 -5.26
C TYR A 111 -9.68 9.75 -4.01
N SER A 112 -9.09 10.94 -4.03
CA SER A 112 -8.26 11.47 -2.94
C SER A 112 -8.70 12.91 -2.62
N PRO A 113 -9.67 13.09 -1.69
CA PRO A 113 -10.23 14.40 -1.36
C PRO A 113 -9.19 15.34 -0.72
N ASN A 114 -8.20 14.79 -0.02
CA ASN A 114 -7.15 15.53 0.64
C ASN A 114 -5.77 15.22 0.02
N LYS A 115 -5.71 15.12 -1.32
CA LYS A 115 -4.48 14.80 -2.06
C LYS A 115 -3.26 15.60 -1.59
N LYS A 116 -3.45 16.89 -1.28
CA LYS A 116 -2.36 17.77 -0.87
C LYS A 116 -1.59 17.25 0.34
N VAL A 117 -2.24 16.69 1.36
CA VAL A 117 -1.54 16.20 2.56
C VAL A 117 -0.66 14.99 2.23
N VAL A 118 -1.08 14.16 1.26
CA VAL A 118 -0.30 13.03 0.75
C VAL A 118 0.88 13.54 -0.07
N ASP A 119 0.65 14.48 -0.99
CA ASP A 119 1.72 15.11 -1.79
C ASP A 119 2.81 15.75 -0.91
N ASP A 120 2.41 16.41 0.17
CA ASP A 120 3.35 17.00 1.11
C ASP A 120 4.16 15.91 1.87
N ALA A 121 3.57 14.75 2.14
CA ALA A 121 4.28 13.62 2.72
C ALA A 121 5.24 12.96 1.71
N VAL A 122 4.84 12.84 0.44
CA VAL A 122 5.70 12.37 -0.66
C VAL A 122 6.92 13.28 -0.83
N LYS A 123 6.71 14.61 -0.86
CA LYS A 123 7.82 15.59 -0.90
C LYS A 123 8.74 15.48 0.32
N TYR A 124 8.16 15.24 1.49
CA TYR A 124 8.95 15.02 2.69
C TYR A 124 9.85 13.79 2.54
N ALA A 125 9.30 12.66 2.08
CA ALA A 125 10.08 11.45 1.79
C ALA A 125 11.17 11.72 0.73
N GLU A 126 10.84 12.46 -0.34
CA GLU A 126 11.80 12.89 -1.37
C GLU A 126 12.96 13.68 -0.77
N SER A 127 12.68 14.65 0.09
CA SER A 127 13.70 15.48 0.77
C SER A 127 14.64 14.68 1.68
N LYS A 128 14.20 13.48 2.10
CA LYS A 128 14.97 12.55 2.93
C LYS A 128 15.63 11.42 2.13
N GLY A 129 15.47 11.42 0.80
CA GLY A 129 16.04 10.40 -0.08
C GLY A 129 15.37 9.02 0.04
N VAL A 130 14.13 8.97 0.52
CA VAL A 130 13.37 7.74 0.69
C VAL A 130 12.59 7.41 -0.58
N LEU A 131 12.75 6.19 -1.10
CA LEU A 131 12.07 5.71 -2.30
C LEU A 131 10.67 5.17 -1.97
N LEU A 132 9.67 5.55 -2.75
CA LEU A 132 8.30 5.04 -2.67
C LEU A 132 8.02 4.12 -3.86
N ILE A 133 7.67 2.87 -3.57
CA ILE A 133 7.30 1.85 -4.55
C ILE A 133 5.80 1.59 -4.42
N HIS A 134 5.05 1.95 -5.44
CA HIS A 134 3.59 1.91 -5.45
C HIS A 134 3.05 0.91 -6.48
N ALA A 135 1.97 0.22 -6.13
CA ALA A 135 1.29 -0.65 -7.07
C ALA A 135 0.46 0.17 -8.06
N ALA A 136 0.64 -0.07 -9.36
CA ALA A 136 -0.10 0.64 -10.40
C ALA A 136 -1.63 0.41 -10.30
N GLY A 137 -2.06 -0.70 -9.67
CA GLY A 137 -3.47 -1.06 -9.48
C GLY A 137 -3.92 -2.24 -10.34
N ASN A 138 -5.14 -2.74 -10.06
CA ASN A 138 -5.67 -4.01 -10.57
C ASN A 138 -7.01 -3.84 -11.33
N ALA A 139 -7.21 -2.72 -11.99
CA ALA A 139 -8.47 -2.39 -12.67
C ALA A 139 -8.38 -2.46 -14.21
N ALA A 140 -7.22 -2.86 -14.75
CA ALA A 140 -6.92 -2.80 -16.19
C ALA A 140 -7.11 -1.38 -16.79
N ASP A 141 -6.94 -0.35 -15.98
CA ASP A 141 -7.07 1.06 -16.39
C ASP A 141 -5.77 1.55 -17.04
N ASP A 142 -5.91 2.41 -18.06
CA ASP A 142 -4.81 3.25 -18.55
C ASP A 142 -4.61 4.41 -17.57
N ILE A 143 -3.59 4.33 -16.72
CA ILE A 143 -3.32 5.35 -15.69
C ILE A 143 -2.58 6.59 -16.22
N ASP A 144 -2.30 6.65 -17.52
CA ASP A 144 -1.97 7.91 -18.20
C ASP A 144 -3.23 8.80 -18.38
N GLU A 145 -4.43 8.17 -18.44
CA GLU A 145 -5.72 8.82 -18.64
C GLU A 145 -6.58 8.89 -17.36
N VAL A 146 -6.57 7.81 -16.55
CA VAL A 146 -7.37 7.71 -15.32
C VAL A 146 -6.45 7.74 -14.11
N VAL A 147 -6.53 8.80 -13.31
CA VAL A 147 -5.64 8.95 -12.15
C VAL A 147 -6.02 7.99 -11.03
N HIS A 148 -5.04 7.25 -10.51
CA HIS A 148 -5.10 6.48 -9.28
C HIS A 148 -4.24 7.15 -8.20
N TYR A 149 -4.64 7.01 -6.95
CA TYR A 149 -3.97 7.67 -5.81
C TYR A 149 -3.46 6.64 -4.78
N PRO A 150 -2.33 6.95 -4.10
CA PRO A 150 -1.44 8.08 -4.34
C PRO A 150 -0.79 8.02 -5.72
N CYS A 151 -0.29 9.13 -6.24
CA CYS A 151 0.39 9.16 -7.54
C CYS A 151 1.62 10.07 -7.51
N LYS A 152 2.55 9.81 -8.42
CA LYS A 152 3.76 10.63 -8.55
C LYS A 152 3.49 12.08 -8.94
N LYS A 153 2.40 12.34 -9.70
CA LYS A 153 2.03 13.67 -10.14
C LYS A 153 1.40 14.47 -9.01
N MET A 154 2.11 15.43 -8.50
CA MET A 154 1.67 16.32 -7.42
C MET A 154 0.74 17.42 -7.94
N GLU A 155 -0.02 18.08 -7.03
CA GLU A 155 -0.95 19.20 -7.38
C GLU A 155 -0.25 20.35 -8.10
N ASN A 156 1.03 20.59 -7.83
CA ASN A 156 1.82 21.62 -8.51
C ASN A 156 2.22 21.24 -9.95
N GLY A 157 1.73 20.11 -10.48
CA GLY A 157 2.00 19.61 -11.81
C GLY A 157 3.35 18.92 -12.00
N LYS A 158 4.24 18.90 -11.00
CA LYS A 158 5.53 18.22 -11.05
C LYS A 158 5.39 16.77 -10.58
N ASN A 159 6.23 15.91 -11.12
CA ASN A 159 6.35 14.53 -10.61
C ASN A 159 7.35 14.46 -9.45
N ALA A 160 7.04 13.65 -8.46
CA ALA A 160 8.00 13.23 -7.45
C ALA A 160 9.07 12.33 -8.09
N SER A 161 10.35 12.62 -7.82
CA SER A 161 11.48 11.86 -8.39
C SER A 161 11.77 10.56 -7.65
N ASN A 162 11.20 10.41 -6.46
CA ASN A 162 11.37 9.25 -5.57
C ASN A 162 10.16 8.30 -5.58
N PHE A 163 9.30 8.36 -6.57
CA PHE A 163 8.06 7.59 -6.66
C PHE A 163 8.03 6.73 -7.92
N MET A 164 7.79 5.43 -7.76
CA MET A 164 7.69 4.48 -8.86
C MET A 164 6.36 3.73 -8.81
N ASP A 165 5.66 3.69 -9.94
CA ASP A 165 4.45 2.88 -10.15
C ASP A 165 4.83 1.56 -10.81
N ILE A 166 4.44 0.44 -10.20
CA ILE A 166 4.81 -0.90 -10.63
C ILE A 166 3.59 -1.68 -11.08
N GLY A 167 3.58 -2.09 -12.35
CA GLY A 167 2.58 -2.98 -12.94
C GLY A 167 2.89 -4.45 -12.67
N ALA A 168 1.92 -5.32 -12.93
CA ALA A 168 2.02 -6.76 -12.74
C ALA A 168 2.30 -7.52 -14.04
N LEU A 169 3.29 -8.41 -14.01
CA LEU A 169 3.53 -9.41 -15.05
C LEU A 169 2.89 -10.75 -14.70
N SER A 170 2.44 -11.45 -15.72
CA SER A 170 2.17 -12.88 -15.67
C SER A 170 3.46 -13.67 -15.94
N TRP A 171 3.38 -14.98 -15.73
CA TRP A 171 4.45 -15.91 -16.12
C TRP A 171 4.36 -16.37 -17.59
N LYS A 172 3.33 -15.91 -18.31
CA LYS A 172 3.12 -16.29 -19.71
C LYS A 172 3.98 -15.42 -20.64
N PRO A 173 4.54 -16.00 -21.70
CA PRO A 173 5.34 -15.24 -22.67
C PRO A 173 4.49 -14.48 -23.70
N GLY A 174 5.13 -13.59 -24.44
CA GLY A 174 4.53 -12.86 -25.57
C GLY A 174 3.49 -11.83 -25.12
N ASP A 175 2.39 -11.73 -25.87
CA ASP A 175 1.35 -10.73 -25.62
C ASP A 175 0.60 -10.92 -24.28
N GLU A 176 0.72 -12.11 -23.68
CA GLU A 176 0.12 -12.42 -22.37
C GLU A 176 1.07 -12.14 -21.19
N ILE A 177 2.21 -11.50 -21.43
CA ILE A 177 3.20 -11.21 -20.35
C ILE A 177 2.66 -10.21 -19.33
N ALA A 178 1.89 -9.22 -19.73
CA ALA A 178 1.21 -8.33 -18.80
C ALA A 178 0.03 -9.07 -18.15
N ALA A 179 -0.12 -8.93 -16.83
CA ALA A 179 -1.28 -9.47 -16.14
C ALA A 179 -2.54 -8.76 -16.62
N PRO A 180 -3.63 -9.49 -16.99
CA PRO A 180 -4.83 -8.88 -17.58
C PRO A 180 -5.51 -7.84 -16.68
N PHE A 181 -5.32 -7.95 -15.37
CA PHE A 181 -5.88 -7.02 -14.38
C PHE A 181 -5.00 -5.80 -14.14
N SER A 182 -3.70 -5.87 -14.53
CA SER A 182 -2.76 -4.80 -14.20
C SER A 182 -3.18 -3.48 -14.86
N ASN A 183 -3.18 -2.41 -14.07
CA ASN A 183 -3.17 -1.08 -14.66
C ASN A 183 -1.89 -0.89 -15.46
N TYR A 184 -1.95 -0.05 -16.48
CA TYR A 184 -0.86 0.23 -17.40
C TYR A 184 -0.79 1.72 -17.73
N GLY A 185 0.28 2.14 -18.38
CA GLY A 185 0.51 3.51 -18.82
C GLY A 185 1.92 3.65 -19.34
N LYS A 186 2.09 4.31 -20.46
CA LYS A 186 3.41 4.51 -21.12
C LYS A 186 4.27 5.55 -20.39
N LYS A 187 3.65 6.46 -19.66
CA LYS A 187 4.30 7.58 -18.97
C LYS A 187 4.29 7.41 -17.46
N THR A 188 3.24 6.75 -16.93
CA THR A 188 2.99 6.67 -15.50
C THR A 188 3.57 5.40 -14.89
N VAL A 189 3.42 4.24 -15.55
CA VAL A 189 4.01 2.99 -15.06
C VAL A 189 5.50 2.96 -15.38
N ASP A 190 6.34 2.82 -14.36
CA ASP A 190 7.80 2.84 -14.51
C ASP A 190 8.38 1.47 -14.84
N LEU A 191 7.86 0.42 -14.19
CA LEU A 191 8.31 -0.95 -14.36
C LEU A 191 7.13 -1.92 -14.24
N PHE A 192 7.35 -3.14 -14.70
CA PHE A 192 6.48 -4.29 -14.43
C PHE A 192 7.28 -5.36 -13.70
N ALA A 193 6.66 -6.00 -12.72
CA ALA A 193 7.24 -7.06 -11.92
C ALA A 193 6.29 -8.28 -11.84
N PRO A 194 6.78 -9.49 -11.57
CA PRO A 194 5.93 -10.67 -11.39
C PRO A 194 4.83 -10.41 -10.36
N GLY A 195 3.57 -10.62 -10.74
CA GLY A 195 2.40 -10.32 -9.91
C GLY A 195 1.25 -11.33 -10.02
N VAL A 196 1.44 -12.45 -10.74
CA VAL A 196 0.42 -13.50 -10.91
C VAL A 196 0.92 -14.80 -10.30
N ASP A 197 0.06 -15.48 -9.55
CA ASP A 197 0.35 -16.77 -8.89
C ASP A 197 1.56 -16.71 -7.96
N ILE A 198 1.69 -15.62 -7.22
CA ILE A 198 2.82 -15.40 -6.32
C ILE A 198 2.61 -16.19 -5.02
N TYR A 199 3.55 -17.08 -4.71
CA TYR A 199 3.60 -17.82 -3.47
C TYR A 199 4.41 -17.04 -2.41
N SER A 200 3.87 -16.94 -1.16
CA SER A 200 4.53 -16.20 -0.09
C SER A 200 4.10 -16.67 1.30
N THR A 201 4.60 -15.98 2.32
CA THR A 201 4.24 -16.23 3.72
C THR A 201 2.83 -15.73 4.04
N ILE A 202 2.18 -16.37 4.99
CA ILE A 202 0.81 -16.09 5.44
C ILE A 202 0.74 -16.19 6.97
N PRO A 203 -0.23 -15.52 7.62
CA PRO A 203 -0.41 -15.65 9.06
C PRO A 203 -0.82 -17.06 9.45
N THR A 204 -0.08 -17.69 10.37
CA THR A 204 -0.34 -19.08 10.81
C THR A 204 -1.69 -19.26 11.50
N GLN A 205 -2.25 -18.22 12.10
CA GLN A 205 -3.54 -18.26 12.79
C GLN A 205 -4.74 -18.39 11.83
N GLN A 206 -4.60 -18.03 10.58
CA GLN A 206 -5.69 -18.14 9.58
C GLN A 206 -5.85 -19.57 9.03
N TYR A 207 -4.95 -20.49 9.37
CA TYR A 207 -4.90 -21.86 8.85
C TYR A 207 -4.97 -22.94 9.94
N LYS A 208 -5.32 -22.56 11.16
CA LYS A 208 -5.51 -23.49 12.30
C LYS A 208 -6.96 -23.94 12.50
N ASN A 209 -7.82 -23.73 11.51
CA ASN A 209 -9.20 -24.24 11.54
C ASN A 209 -9.38 -25.34 10.50
#